data_d2022a904d64182b733898c402bd5945
#
_entry.id   d2022a904d64182b733898c402bd5945
#
_cell.length_a   1.000
_cell.length_b   1.000
_cell.length_c   1.000
_cell.angle_alpha   90.00
_cell.angle_beta   90.00
_cell.angle_gamma   90.00
#
_symmetry.space_group_name_H-M   'P 1'
#
loop_
_entity.id
_entity.type
_entity.pdbx_description
1 polymer ?
#
loop_
_entity_poly.entity_id
_entity_poly.type
_entity_poly.pdbx_seq_one_letter_code
_entity_poly.pdbx_strand_id
1 'polypeptide(L)'
;FAPAGSGKSTLMMHLLGGLAKFPNVRSYLFDSQEGSRYMIEAMGGLYQAYDGLALNPLDVGEDTPGNRERIRLILKSIAGIDLDKEDIRDLDHAVELTFELEPPERTINAIYPYAFARRSALREAFAQWVVDDKGNKGLRSHIFNAPRDSLGGVLNQSHMVGLNMNEALADPSLGGPVVAHISQAIAKSVAGRDDGFVMTIEEAARLRQNLGFRNLSEVMWREYRKLGGICGMIFQDPAALTKSEGYEAIIENTAVFIFFPNSKVTEESLRPFNLNAEQMLFGQGRTRSRRKNDRRVLIIKRDETTGYEESVIADVDLTPLGKSRRFYKSGPQANAELAALKQKWGDAWPSHL
;
A
#
# COMPACT_ATOMS: atom_id res chain seq x y z
N PHE A 1 -14.22 3.28 1.33
CA PHE A 1 -14.70 3.90 0.07
C PHE A 1 -15.10 5.33 0.33
N ALA A 2 -14.49 6.28 -0.40
CA ALA A 2 -14.70 7.70 -0.10
C ALA A 2 -14.44 8.56 -1.35
N PRO A 3 -15.41 9.37 -1.80
CA PRO A 3 -15.20 10.26 -2.93
C PRO A 3 -14.12 11.32 -2.63
N ALA A 4 -13.56 11.91 -3.67
CA ALA A 4 -12.58 12.99 -3.51
C ALA A 4 -13.18 14.14 -2.68
N GLY A 5 -12.41 14.70 -1.74
CA GLY A 5 -12.82 15.81 -0.89
C GLY A 5 -13.78 15.46 0.25
N SER A 6 -14.14 14.19 0.45
CA SER A 6 -15.07 13.76 1.51
C SER A 6 -14.46 13.72 2.93
N GLY A 7 -13.15 13.89 3.07
CA GLY A 7 -12.45 13.75 4.36
C GLY A 7 -11.81 12.38 4.60
N LYS A 8 -11.65 11.59 3.55
CA LYS A 8 -11.02 10.26 3.55
C LYS A 8 -9.67 10.26 4.29
N SER A 9 -8.72 11.08 3.83
CA SER A 9 -7.37 11.17 4.42
C SER A 9 -7.42 11.67 5.87
N THR A 10 -8.34 12.60 6.18
CA THR A 10 -8.54 13.09 7.55
C THR A 10 -8.99 11.97 8.50
N LEU A 11 -9.98 11.15 8.08
CA LEU A 11 -10.43 10.01 8.88
C LEU A 11 -9.32 8.97 9.04
N MET A 12 -8.62 8.64 7.96
CA MET A 12 -7.51 7.70 8.01
C MET A 12 -6.42 8.19 8.98
N MET A 13 -5.98 9.43 8.86
CA MET A 13 -4.99 10.03 9.76
C MET A 13 -5.47 10.02 11.22
N HIS A 14 -6.78 10.26 11.46
CA HIS A 14 -7.35 10.19 12.81
C HIS A 14 -7.28 8.77 13.39
N LEU A 15 -7.60 7.76 12.60
CA LEU A 15 -7.49 6.35 13.01
C LEU A 15 -6.02 5.96 13.27
N LEU A 16 -5.10 6.31 12.38
CA LEU A 16 -3.67 6.03 12.55
C LEU A 16 -3.08 6.76 13.75
N GLY A 17 -3.45 8.03 13.97
CA GLY A 17 -3.08 8.78 15.16
C GLY A 17 -3.59 8.15 16.46
N GLY A 18 -4.80 7.57 16.41
CA GLY A 18 -5.34 6.79 17.52
C GLY A 18 -4.56 5.51 17.85
N LEU A 19 -3.89 4.91 16.84
CA LEU A 19 -3.05 3.72 17.02
C LEU A 19 -1.70 4.04 17.68
N ALA A 20 -1.22 5.27 17.59
CA ALA A 20 0.06 5.67 18.20
C ALA A 20 0.09 5.51 19.74
N LYS A 21 -1.06 5.36 20.40
CA LYS A 21 -1.15 5.02 21.84
C LYS A 21 -0.75 3.57 22.15
N PHE A 22 -0.66 2.71 21.15
CA PHE A 22 -0.25 1.32 21.31
C PHE A 22 1.22 1.16 20.89
N PRO A 23 2.16 1.01 21.84
CA PRO A 23 3.59 0.99 21.54
C PRO A 23 4.03 -0.18 20.66
N ASN A 24 3.26 -1.27 20.69
CA ASN A 24 3.53 -2.49 19.91
C ASN A 24 2.80 -2.53 18.56
N VAL A 25 2.26 -1.39 18.08
CA VAL A 25 1.60 -1.31 16.77
C VAL A 25 2.38 -0.35 15.88
N ARG A 26 2.81 -0.86 14.73
CA ARG A 26 3.48 -0.08 13.70
C ARG A 26 2.51 0.32 12.60
N SER A 27 2.67 1.49 12.04
CA SER A 27 1.83 2.00 10.96
C SER A 27 2.65 2.29 9.72
N TYR A 28 2.25 1.72 8.60
CA TYR A 28 2.87 1.91 7.29
C TYR A 28 1.83 2.45 6.31
N LEU A 29 2.14 3.58 5.69
CA LEU A 29 1.22 4.24 4.78
C LEU A 29 1.87 4.44 3.41
N PHE A 30 1.27 3.86 2.39
CA PHE A 30 1.57 4.17 0.99
C PHE A 30 0.69 5.35 0.59
N ASP A 31 1.29 6.53 0.61
CA ASP A 31 0.61 7.81 0.51
C ASP A 31 0.63 8.36 -0.91
N SER A 32 -0.47 8.97 -1.30
CA SER A 32 -0.57 9.73 -2.54
C SER A 32 -0.64 11.23 -2.25
N GLN A 33 0.04 12.03 -3.08
CA GLN A 33 0.02 13.49 -3.01
C GLN A 33 0.53 14.09 -1.69
N GLU A 34 1.35 13.34 -0.95
CA GLU A 34 1.89 13.74 0.37
C GLU A 34 0.79 14.19 1.36
N GLY A 35 -0.38 13.58 1.27
CA GLY A 35 -1.55 13.97 2.04
C GLY A 35 -1.41 13.76 3.55
N SER A 36 -0.60 12.78 3.95
CA SER A 36 -0.38 12.40 5.36
C SER A 36 0.95 12.88 5.92
N ARG A 37 1.83 13.46 5.11
CA ARG A 37 3.19 13.85 5.49
C ARG A 37 3.23 14.71 6.74
N TYR A 38 2.39 15.76 6.77
CA TYR A 38 2.36 16.67 7.91
C TYR A 38 2.11 15.96 9.24
N MET A 39 1.10 15.06 9.27
CA MET A 39 0.75 14.33 10.49
C MET A 39 1.85 13.34 10.89
N ILE A 40 2.35 12.55 9.92
CA ILE A 40 3.36 11.53 10.19
C ILE A 40 4.61 12.17 10.82
N GLU A 41 5.13 13.22 10.22
CA GLU A 41 6.29 13.91 10.73
C GLU A 41 6.00 14.64 12.07
N ALA A 42 4.82 15.23 12.24
CA ALA A 42 4.43 15.89 13.50
C ALA A 42 4.31 14.92 14.67
N MET A 43 4.02 13.66 14.40
CA MET A 43 3.96 12.58 15.39
C MET A 43 5.31 11.88 15.61
N GLY A 44 6.41 12.41 15.04
CA GLY A 44 7.73 11.81 15.15
C GLY A 44 7.94 10.59 14.23
N GLY A 45 7.06 10.41 13.24
CA GLY A 45 7.18 9.39 12.22
C GLY A 45 8.19 9.76 11.14
N LEU A 46 8.55 8.78 10.32
CA LEU A 46 9.39 8.94 9.15
C LEU A 46 8.53 9.09 7.90
N TYR A 47 8.79 10.11 7.09
CA TYR A 47 8.16 10.27 5.79
C TYR A 47 9.23 10.39 4.70
N GLN A 48 9.20 9.48 3.73
CA GLN A 48 10.21 9.37 2.69
C GLN A 48 9.60 9.05 1.32
N ALA A 49 10.20 9.59 0.26
CA ALA A 49 9.88 9.19 -1.10
C ALA A 49 10.50 7.83 -1.42
N TYR A 50 9.77 6.98 -2.14
CA TYR A 50 10.25 5.63 -2.47
C TYR A 50 11.46 5.63 -3.40
N ASP A 51 11.59 6.62 -4.28
CA ASP A 51 12.71 6.82 -5.21
C ASP A 51 14.04 7.20 -4.51
N GLY A 52 13.95 7.67 -3.26
CA GLY A 52 15.12 7.86 -2.38
C GLY A 52 15.60 6.59 -1.70
N LEU A 53 14.92 5.44 -1.91
CA LEU A 53 15.28 4.15 -1.33
C LEU A 53 16.18 3.35 -2.28
N ALA A 54 17.21 2.71 -1.73
CA ALA A 54 17.96 1.69 -2.42
C ALA A 54 17.17 0.38 -2.35
N LEU A 55 16.49 0.00 -3.42
CA LEU A 55 15.63 -1.17 -3.48
C LEU A 55 16.32 -2.34 -4.18
N ASN A 56 16.24 -3.52 -3.57
CA ASN A 56 16.67 -4.76 -4.17
C ASN A 56 15.80 -5.94 -3.70
N PRO A 57 14.85 -6.40 -4.52
CA PRO A 57 13.97 -7.51 -4.15
C PRO A 57 14.67 -8.86 -4.05
N LEU A 58 15.90 -8.97 -4.55
CA LEU A 58 16.70 -10.20 -4.49
C LEU A 58 17.63 -10.26 -3.26
N ASP A 59 17.75 -9.17 -2.48
CA ASP A 59 18.52 -9.15 -1.22
C ASP A 59 17.69 -9.74 -0.06
N VAL A 60 17.39 -11.04 -0.14
CA VAL A 60 16.49 -11.72 0.81
C VAL A 60 17.21 -12.51 1.91
N GLY A 61 18.54 -12.66 1.84
CA GLY A 61 19.33 -13.46 2.78
C GLY A 61 19.50 -14.91 2.32
N GLU A 62 19.33 -15.86 3.25
CA GLU A 62 19.57 -17.30 3.01
C GLU A 62 18.57 -17.92 2.04
N ASP A 63 19.00 -19.02 1.38
CA ASP A 63 18.14 -19.83 0.52
C ASP A 63 17.15 -20.63 1.38
N THR A 64 15.93 -20.15 1.46
CA THR A 64 14.82 -20.80 2.13
C THR A 64 13.59 -20.85 1.22
N PRO A 65 12.68 -21.84 1.41
CA PRO A 65 11.43 -21.87 0.64
C PRO A 65 10.65 -20.55 0.68
N GLY A 66 10.62 -19.89 1.85
CA GLY A 66 9.95 -18.59 2.02
C GLY A 66 10.61 -17.47 1.22
N ASN A 67 11.94 -17.41 1.19
CA ASN A 67 12.67 -16.41 0.40
C ASN A 67 12.55 -16.67 -1.10
N ARG A 68 12.57 -17.93 -1.54
CA ARG A 68 12.31 -18.31 -2.94
C ARG A 68 10.92 -17.85 -3.38
N GLU A 69 9.90 -18.07 -2.57
CA GLU A 69 8.53 -17.64 -2.88
C GLU A 69 8.40 -16.11 -2.92
N ARG A 70 9.07 -15.39 -2.00
CA ARG A 70 9.11 -13.92 -2.03
C ARG A 70 9.68 -13.39 -3.34
N ILE A 71 10.83 -13.91 -3.78
CA ILE A 71 11.43 -13.52 -5.07
C ILE A 71 10.45 -13.84 -6.19
N ARG A 72 9.88 -15.03 -6.24
CA ARG A 72 8.91 -15.43 -7.28
C ARG A 72 7.73 -14.47 -7.38
N LEU A 73 7.14 -14.07 -6.25
CA LEU A 73 6.02 -13.11 -6.22
C LEU A 73 6.41 -11.74 -6.75
N ILE A 74 7.60 -11.24 -6.41
CA ILE A 74 8.08 -9.96 -6.93
C ILE A 74 8.38 -10.05 -8.44
N LEU A 75 9.04 -11.10 -8.90
CA LEU A 75 9.31 -11.30 -10.32
C LEU A 75 8.01 -11.39 -11.13
N LYS A 76 6.98 -12.06 -10.62
CA LYS A 76 5.63 -12.05 -11.22
C LYS A 76 5.02 -10.65 -11.27
N SER A 77 5.22 -9.84 -10.23
CA SER A 77 4.73 -8.46 -10.21
C SER A 77 5.48 -7.57 -11.21
N ILE A 78 6.79 -7.77 -11.38
CA ILE A 78 7.61 -7.10 -12.39
C ILE A 78 7.16 -7.48 -13.80
N ALA A 79 6.90 -8.77 -14.05
CA ALA A 79 6.37 -9.25 -15.31
C ALA A 79 5.03 -8.58 -15.66
N GLY A 80 4.09 -8.53 -14.73
CA GLY A 80 2.81 -7.84 -14.87
C GLY A 80 1.89 -8.37 -15.98
N ILE A 81 2.20 -9.55 -16.53
CA ILE A 81 1.51 -10.22 -17.63
C ILE A 81 1.03 -11.61 -17.22
N ASP A 82 0.13 -12.20 -18.00
CA ASP A 82 -0.20 -13.62 -17.89
C ASP A 82 1.00 -14.46 -18.33
N LEU A 83 1.34 -15.46 -17.51
CA LEU A 83 2.51 -16.29 -17.66
C LEU A 83 2.14 -17.67 -18.18
N ASP A 84 2.77 -18.10 -19.25
CA ASP A 84 2.67 -19.47 -19.74
C ASP A 84 3.60 -20.43 -18.94
N LYS A 85 3.60 -21.71 -19.31
CA LYS A 85 4.43 -22.73 -18.63
C LYS A 85 5.93 -22.50 -18.81
N GLU A 86 6.34 -21.92 -19.92
CA GLU A 86 7.75 -21.62 -20.20
C GLU A 86 8.19 -20.38 -19.42
N ASP A 87 7.34 -19.36 -19.37
CA ASP A 87 7.57 -18.15 -18.55
C ASP A 87 7.70 -18.50 -17.05
N ILE A 88 6.89 -19.44 -16.57
CA ILE A 88 6.99 -19.92 -15.18
C ILE A 88 8.34 -20.63 -14.95
N ARG A 89 8.83 -21.42 -15.90
CA ARG A 89 10.16 -22.07 -15.81
C ARG A 89 11.29 -21.03 -15.83
N ASP A 90 11.19 -20.02 -16.70
CA ASP A 90 12.17 -18.93 -16.74
C ASP A 90 12.22 -18.16 -15.41
N LEU A 91 11.05 -17.92 -14.76
CA LEU A 91 11.00 -17.31 -13.43
C LEU A 91 11.56 -18.22 -12.34
N ASP A 92 11.30 -19.53 -12.38
CA ASP A 92 11.85 -20.48 -11.41
C ASP A 92 13.37 -20.55 -11.55
N HIS A 93 13.89 -20.55 -12.79
CA HIS A 93 15.31 -20.46 -13.06
C HIS A 93 15.93 -19.14 -12.56
N ALA A 94 15.22 -18.02 -12.70
CA ALA A 94 15.66 -16.73 -12.13
C ALA A 94 15.82 -16.78 -10.61
N VAL A 95 14.92 -17.50 -9.93
CA VAL A 95 15.00 -17.73 -8.48
C VAL A 95 16.24 -18.58 -8.13
N GLU A 96 16.51 -19.65 -8.88
CA GLU A 96 17.69 -20.51 -8.69
C GLU A 96 18.98 -19.71 -8.86
N LEU A 97 19.12 -19.01 -9.98
CA LEU A 97 20.30 -18.17 -10.28
C LEU A 97 20.55 -17.11 -9.19
N THR A 98 19.48 -16.55 -8.60
CA THR A 98 19.65 -15.58 -7.51
C THR A 98 20.46 -16.14 -6.35
N PHE A 99 20.23 -17.42 -5.98
CA PHE A 99 20.92 -18.04 -4.85
C PHE A 99 22.29 -18.62 -5.21
N GLU A 100 22.63 -18.74 -6.49
CA GLU A 100 23.98 -19.06 -6.95
C GLU A 100 24.94 -17.87 -6.83
N LEU A 101 24.40 -16.65 -6.77
CA LEU A 101 25.18 -15.42 -6.64
C LEU A 101 25.45 -15.06 -5.18
N GLU A 102 26.59 -14.41 -4.92
CA GLU A 102 26.87 -13.78 -3.63
C GLU A 102 25.88 -12.64 -3.35
N PRO A 103 25.45 -12.41 -2.08
CA PRO A 103 24.41 -11.44 -1.76
C PRO A 103 24.54 -10.06 -2.40
N PRO A 104 25.74 -9.41 -2.48
CA PRO A 104 25.85 -8.09 -3.12
C PRO A 104 25.66 -8.11 -4.64
N GLU A 105 25.80 -9.28 -5.27
CA GLU A 105 25.67 -9.46 -6.72
C GLU A 105 24.24 -9.84 -7.14
N ARG A 106 23.39 -10.18 -6.19
CA ARG A 106 21.99 -10.59 -6.42
C ARG A 106 21.17 -9.40 -6.89
N THR A 107 21.23 -9.08 -8.18
CA THR A 107 20.44 -8.00 -8.79
C THR A 107 19.68 -8.53 -10.00
N ILE A 108 18.61 -7.83 -10.39
CA ILE A 108 17.88 -8.18 -11.62
C ILE A 108 18.81 -8.07 -12.83
N ASN A 109 19.70 -7.10 -12.86
CA ASN A 109 20.72 -6.99 -13.92
C ASN A 109 21.57 -8.24 -14.06
N ALA A 110 22.01 -8.83 -12.92
CA ALA A 110 22.89 -9.98 -12.94
C ALA A 110 22.22 -11.26 -13.45
N ILE A 111 20.96 -11.49 -13.06
CA ILE A 111 20.22 -12.71 -13.46
C ILE A 111 19.58 -12.60 -14.85
N TYR A 112 19.24 -11.39 -15.30
CA TYR A 112 18.45 -11.16 -16.51
C TYR A 112 18.98 -11.85 -17.78
N PRO A 113 20.28 -11.75 -18.16
CA PRO A 113 20.77 -12.34 -19.40
C PRO A 113 20.69 -13.86 -19.42
N TYR A 114 20.75 -14.49 -18.27
CA TYR A 114 20.76 -15.95 -18.10
C TYR A 114 19.36 -16.52 -17.90
N ALA A 115 18.57 -15.92 -17.02
CA ALA A 115 17.23 -16.38 -16.70
C ALA A 115 16.24 -16.14 -17.85
N PHE A 116 16.36 -15.03 -18.55
CA PHE A 116 15.44 -14.62 -19.62
C PHE A 116 16.13 -14.62 -21.00
N ALA A 117 16.84 -15.68 -21.33
CA ALA A 117 17.55 -15.79 -22.61
C ALA A 117 16.63 -15.91 -23.83
N ARG A 118 15.45 -16.53 -23.63
CA ARG A 118 14.43 -16.72 -24.68
C ARG A 118 13.78 -15.39 -25.05
N ARG A 119 13.56 -15.15 -26.32
CA ARG A 119 12.75 -14.01 -26.78
C ARG A 119 11.28 -14.26 -26.43
N SER A 120 10.73 -13.51 -25.50
CA SER A 120 9.37 -13.65 -25.00
C SER A 120 8.86 -12.30 -24.50
N ALA A 121 7.53 -12.21 -24.28
CA ALA A 121 6.92 -11.06 -23.64
C ALA A 121 7.47 -10.85 -22.22
N LEU A 122 7.80 -11.95 -21.52
CA LEU A 122 8.45 -11.91 -20.20
C LEU A 122 9.80 -11.20 -20.25
N ARG A 123 10.68 -11.58 -21.21
CA ARG A 123 11.97 -10.91 -21.41
C ARG A 123 11.81 -9.41 -21.68
N GLU A 124 10.85 -9.03 -22.52
CA GLU A 124 10.58 -7.63 -22.84
C GLU A 124 10.09 -6.86 -21.61
N ALA A 125 9.23 -7.47 -20.78
CA ALA A 125 8.78 -6.88 -19.52
C ALA A 125 9.97 -6.58 -18.59
N PHE A 126 10.92 -7.50 -18.46
CA PHE A 126 12.13 -7.32 -17.65
C PHE A 126 13.14 -6.35 -18.25
N ALA A 127 13.20 -6.21 -19.58
CA ALA A 127 14.14 -5.29 -20.25
C ALA A 127 14.03 -3.84 -19.77
N GLN A 128 12.85 -3.42 -19.29
CA GLN A 128 12.65 -2.07 -18.75
C GLN A 128 13.33 -1.86 -17.39
N TRP A 129 13.69 -2.94 -16.69
CA TRP A 129 14.22 -2.91 -15.32
C TRP A 129 15.73 -3.14 -15.24
N VAL A 130 16.38 -3.31 -16.37
CA VAL A 130 17.81 -3.67 -16.46
C VAL A 130 18.59 -2.73 -17.36
N VAL A 131 19.91 -2.81 -17.24
CA VAL A 131 20.86 -2.27 -18.22
C VAL A 131 21.28 -3.44 -19.10
N ASP A 132 21.13 -3.33 -20.42
CA ASP A 132 21.49 -4.39 -21.35
C ASP A 132 23.02 -4.52 -21.53
N ASP A 133 23.46 -5.57 -22.23
CA ASP A 133 24.87 -5.86 -22.48
C ASP A 133 25.59 -4.76 -23.32
N LYS A 134 24.83 -3.89 -23.96
CA LYS A 134 25.34 -2.74 -24.73
C LYS A 134 25.39 -1.46 -23.91
N GLY A 135 24.97 -1.51 -22.65
CA GLY A 135 24.90 -0.37 -21.77
C GLY A 135 23.62 0.50 -21.95
N ASN A 136 22.64 0.04 -22.73
CA ASN A 136 21.36 0.73 -22.83
C ASN A 136 20.57 0.52 -21.54
N LYS A 137 20.08 1.63 -20.96
CA LYS A 137 19.33 1.62 -19.72
C LYS A 137 17.84 1.47 -20.00
N GLY A 138 17.21 0.45 -19.43
CA GLY A 138 15.76 0.37 -19.34
C GLY A 138 15.21 1.52 -18.48
N LEU A 139 13.99 1.93 -18.74
CA LEU A 139 13.33 3.09 -18.11
C LEU A 139 13.39 3.02 -16.56
N ARG A 140 13.32 1.82 -15.99
CA ARG A 140 13.24 1.54 -14.55
C ARG A 140 14.49 0.83 -14.02
N SER A 141 15.59 0.79 -14.78
CA SER A 141 16.80 0.05 -14.44
C SER A 141 17.48 0.52 -13.14
N HIS A 142 17.16 1.72 -12.66
CA HIS A 142 17.69 2.32 -11.43
C HIS A 142 16.92 1.90 -10.17
N ILE A 143 15.76 1.22 -10.28
CA ILE A 143 14.86 1.03 -9.14
C ILE A 143 15.23 -0.21 -8.31
N PHE A 144 15.42 -1.37 -8.94
CA PHE A 144 15.56 -2.66 -8.25
C PHE A 144 16.96 -3.30 -8.37
N ASN A 145 17.97 -2.50 -8.64
CA ASN A 145 19.32 -2.99 -8.86
C ASN A 145 20.36 -2.46 -7.85
N ALA A 146 19.92 -2.04 -6.67
CA ALA A 146 20.83 -1.68 -5.59
C ALA A 146 21.59 -2.93 -5.09
N PRO A 147 22.88 -2.83 -4.72
CA PRO A 147 23.63 -3.96 -4.18
C PRO A 147 23.08 -4.47 -2.83
N ARG A 148 22.39 -3.60 -2.10
CA ARG A 148 21.73 -3.89 -0.82
C ARG A 148 20.40 -3.17 -0.72
N ASP A 149 19.44 -3.83 -0.10
CA ASP A 149 18.12 -3.25 0.16
C ASP A 149 18.14 -2.37 1.42
N SER A 150 17.65 -1.14 1.30
CA SER A 150 17.62 -0.18 2.43
C SER A 150 16.34 -0.27 3.29
N LEU A 151 15.31 -0.99 2.82
CA LEU A 151 13.99 -1.02 3.47
C LEU A 151 14.04 -1.49 4.91
N GLY A 152 14.83 -2.51 5.23
CA GLY A 152 14.95 -3.02 6.59
C GLY A 152 15.40 -1.94 7.58
N GLY A 153 16.32 -1.06 7.18
CA GLY A 153 16.74 0.10 7.98
C GLY A 153 15.62 1.11 8.14
N VAL A 154 15.00 1.52 7.04
CA VAL A 154 13.95 2.55 7.00
C VAL A 154 12.71 2.13 7.79
N LEU A 155 12.20 0.91 7.57
CA LEU A 155 11.00 0.40 8.23
C LEU A 155 11.14 0.24 9.74
N ASN A 156 12.37 0.12 10.25
CA ASN A 156 12.64 -0.03 11.68
C ASN A 156 12.97 1.30 12.39
N GLN A 157 13.13 2.41 11.68
CA GLN A 157 13.49 3.71 12.28
C GLN A 157 12.35 4.33 13.09
N SER A 158 11.10 4.05 12.74
CA SER A 158 9.93 4.64 13.40
C SER A 158 8.76 3.67 13.50
N HIS A 159 7.88 3.90 14.47
CA HIS A 159 6.59 3.20 14.57
C HIS A 159 5.58 3.65 13.52
N MET A 160 5.79 4.80 12.89
CA MET A 160 4.94 5.32 11.83
C MET A 160 5.80 5.71 10.63
N VAL A 161 5.61 5.04 9.51
CA VAL A 161 6.35 5.28 8.27
C VAL A 161 5.38 5.59 7.14
N GLY A 162 5.51 6.77 6.56
CA GLY A 162 4.84 7.16 5.33
C GLY A 162 5.79 7.10 4.14
N LEU A 163 5.31 6.53 3.06
CA LEU A 163 6.04 6.42 1.81
C LEU A 163 5.30 7.22 0.74
N ASN A 164 5.93 8.27 0.23
CA ASN A 164 5.40 9.00 -0.92
C ASN A 164 5.52 8.13 -2.17
N MET A 165 4.38 7.79 -2.73
CA MET A 165 4.25 6.87 -3.87
C MET A 165 3.73 7.56 -5.13
N ASN A 166 3.78 8.89 -5.22
CA ASN A 166 3.13 9.65 -6.31
C ASN A 166 3.46 9.11 -7.69
N GLU A 167 4.73 8.96 -8.01
CA GLU A 167 5.17 8.47 -9.32
C GLU A 167 4.82 6.99 -9.52
N ALA A 168 5.03 6.17 -8.49
CA ALA A 168 4.69 4.75 -8.53
C ALA A 168 3.18 4.53 -8.72
N LEU A 169 2.34 5.31 -8.04
CA LEU A 169 0.89 5.20 -8.17
C LEU A 169 0.35 5.74 -9.51
N ALA A 170 1.11 6.60 -10.19
CA ALA A 170 0.75 7.10 -11.52
C ALA A 170 0.92 6.04 -12.62
N ASP A 171 1.84 5.09 -12.44
CA ASP A 171 2.14 4.00 -13.39
C ASP A 171 1.97 2.63 -12.70
N PRO A 172 0.87 1.89 -12.96
CA PRO A 172 0.62 0.58 -12.35
C PRO A 172 1.73 -0.44 -12.59
N SER A 173 2.43 -0.35 -13.72
CA SER A 173 3.52 -1.27 -14.07
C SER A 173 4.81 -0.99 -13.26
N LEU A 174 4.92 0.20 -12.68
CA LEU A 174 5.95 0.57 -11.72
C LEU A 174 5.44 0.34 -10.29
N GLY A 175 4.28 0.88 -9.97
CA GLY A 175 3.73 0.89 -8.62
C GLY A 175 3.43 -0.49 -8.07
N GLY A 176 2.93 -1.40 -8.91
CA GLY A 176 2.66 -2.78 -8.52
C GLY A 176 3.88 -3.47 -7.91
N PRO A 177 5.01 -3.59 -8.64
CA PRO A 177 6.23 -4.19 -8.11
C PRO A 177 6.82 -3.49 -6.89
N VAL A 178 6.84 -2.15 -6.88
CA VAL A 178 7.40 -1.38 -5.76
C VAL A 178 6.59 -1.59 -4.49
N VAL A 179 5.26 -1.46 -4.55
CA VAL A 179 4.39 -1.71 -3.39
C VAL A 179 4.45 -3.16 -2.95
N ALA A 180 4.53 -4.11 -3.90
CA ALA A 180 4.67 -5.53 -3.60
C ALA A 180 5.96 -5.79 -2.80
N HIS A 181 7.08 -5.24 -3.24
CA HIS A 181 8.36 -5.41 -2.55
C HIS A 181 8.34 -4.80 -1.14
N ILE A 182 7.87 -3.55 -1.02
CA ILE A 182 7.80 -2.88 0.28
C ILE A 182 6.85 -3.62 1.24
N SER A 183 5.69 -4.08 0.74
CA SER A 183 4.72 -4.83 1.54
C SER A 183 5.30 -6.13 2.10
N GLN A 184 6.08 -6.86 1.29
CA GLN A 184 6.78 -8.05 1.75
C GLN A 184 7.89 -7.73 2.76
N ALA A 185 8.60 -6.62 2.59
CA ALA A 185 9.61 -6.15 3.54
C ALA A 185 8.97 -5.78 4.89
N ILE A 186 7.80 -5.13 4.87
CA ILE A 186 7.01 -4.85 6.09
C ILE A 186 6.66 -6.16 6.80
N ALA A 187 6.06 -7.12 6.10
CA ALA A 187 5.70 -8.41 6.68
C ALA A 187 6.90 -9.14 7.30
N LYS A 188 8.07 -9.08 6.64
CA LYS A 188 9.32 -9.64 7.18
C LYS A 188 9.81 -8.88 8.42
N SER A 189 9.70 -7.56 8.44
CA SER A 189 10.21 -6.73 9.55
C SER A 189 9.48 -6.97 10.87
N VAL A 190 8.23 -7.43 10.83
CA VAL A 190 7.40 -7.72 12.00
C VAL A 190 7.33 -9.22 12.33
N ALA A 191 7.75 -10.09 11.41
CA ALA A 191 7.71 -11.53 11.62
C ALA A 191 8.56 -11.94 12.85
N GLY A 192 7.96 -12.76 13.73
CA GLY A 192 8.63 -13.23 14.96
C GLY A 192 8.73 -12.19 16.07
N ARG A 193 8.05 -11.06 15.96
CA ARG A 193 7.88 -10.06 17.02
C ARG A 193 6.47 -10.12 17.57
N ASP A 194 6.30 -9.66 18.82
CA ASP A 194 4.96 -9.44 19.41
C ASP A 194 4.33 -8.11 18.94
N ASP A 195 4.86 -7.54 17.88
CA ASP A 195 4.40 -6.27 17.30
C ASP A 195 3.27 -6.54 16.29
N GLY A 196 2.17 -5.83 16.42
CA GLY A 196 1.17 -5.71 15.36
C GLY A 196 1.55 -4.64 14.34
N PHE A 197 0.95 -4.68 13.16
CA PHE A 197 1.11 -3.60 12.20
C PHE A 197 -0.18 -3.26 11.45
N VAL A 198 -0.27 -2.02 11.02
CA VAL A 198 -1.32 -1.55 10.10
C VAL A 198 -0.63 -1.03 8.85
N MET A 199 -1.02 -1.59 7.72
CA MET A 199 -0.54 -1.17 6.41
C MET A 199 -1.71 -0.62 5.60
N THR A 200 -1.61 0.62 5.17
CA THR A 200 -2.67 1.29 4.40
C THR A 200 -2.15 1.70 3.02
N ILE A 201 -2.91 1.37 1.99
CA ILE A 201 -2.56 1.67 0.59
C ILE A 201 -3.60 2.63 0.02
N GLU A 202 -3.17 3.86 -0.29
CA GLU A 202 -4.00 4.81 -1.03
C GLU A 202 -4.00 4.48 -2.52
N GLU A 203 -5.05 4.91 -3.22
CA GLU A 203 -5.23 4.72 -4.66
C GLU A 203 -5.07 3.24 -5.12
N ALA A 204 -5.49 2.31 -4.27
CA ALA A 204 -5.31 0.87 -4.50
C ALA A 204 -5.92 0.37 -5.82
N ALA A 205 -6.95 1.05 -6.33
CA ALA A 205 -7.57 0.74 -7.61
C ALA A 205 -6.58 0.77 -8.78
N ARG A 206 -5.64 1.70 -8.77
CA ARG A 206 -4.61 1.81 -9.81
C ARG A 206 -3.60 0.67 -9.74
N LEU A 207 -3.15 0.34 -8.54
CA LEU A 207 -2.20 -0.74 -8.33
C LEU A 207 -2.77 -2.11 -8.77
N ARG A 208 -4.06 -2.34 -8.53
CA ARG A 208 -4.74 -3.58 -8.92
C ARG A 208 -4.89 -3.76 -10.44
N GLN A 209 -4.53 -2.77 -11.26
CA GLN A 209 -4.38 -2.94 -12.70
C GLN A 209 -3.12 -3.76 -13.06
N ASN A 210 -2.11 -3.78 -12.18
CA ASN A 210 -0.98 -4.70 -12.32
C ASN A 210 -1.40 -6.09 -11.83
N LEU A 211 -1.30 -7.10 -12.70
CA LEU A 211 -1.71 -8.48 -12.41
C LEU A 211 -0.95 -9.07 -11.22
N GLY A 212 0.37 -8.87 -11.16
CA GLY A 212 1.19 -9.38 -10.08
C GLY A 212 0.83 -8.77 -8.73
N PHE A 213 0.58 -7.46 -8.66
CA PHE A 213 0.11 -6.82 -7.43
C PHE A 213 -1.30 -7.28 -7.06
N ARG A 214 -2.19 -7.49 -8.03
CA ARG A 214 -3.52 -8.02 -7.79
C ARG A 214 -3.46 -9.37 -7.07
N ASN A 215 -2.68 -10.31 -7.60
CA ASN A 215 -2.47 -11.63 -7.01
C ASN A 215 -1.83 -11.53 -5.61
N LEU A 216 -0.81 -10.68 -5.46
CA LEU A 216 -0.20 -10.44 -4.15
C LEU A 216 -1.21 -9.87 -3.15
N SER A 217 -2.06 -8.94 -3.56
CA SER A 217 -3.05 -8.34 -2.65
C SER A 217 -4.02 -9.37 -2.08
N GLU A 218 -4.39 -10.39 -2.84
CA GLU A 218 -5.20 -11.51 -2.35
C GLU A 218 -4.45 -12.34 -1.28
N VAL A 219 -3.16 -12.60 -1.50
CA VAL A 219 -2.30 -13.27 -0.52
C VAL A 219 -2.18 -12.43 0.76
N MET A 220 -1.96 -11.12 0.64
CA MET A 220 -1.88 -10.19 1.77
C MET A 220 -3.14 -10.23 2.62
N TRP A 221 -4.32 -10.18 2.00
CA TRP A 221 -5.60 -10.21 2.70
C TRP A 221 -5.85 -11.52 3.46
N ARG A 222 -5.38 -12.66 2.95
CA ARG A 222 -5.51 -13.97 3.61
C ARG A 222 -4.48 -14.19 4.71
N GLU A 223 -3.24 -13.74 4.51
CA GLU A 223 -2.09 -14.18 5.29
C GLU A 223 -1.64 -13.17 6.35
N TYR A 224 -1.73 -11.85 6.08
CA TYR A 224 -1.13 -10.86 6.96
C TYR A 224 -1.79 -10.79 8.35
N ARG A 225 -3.06 -11.18 8.46
CA ARG A 225 -3.72 -11.35 9.76
C ARG A 225 -2.96 -12.33 10.67
N LYS A 226 -2.41 -13.41 10.11
CA LYS A 226 -1.61 -14.40 10.87
C LYS A 226 -0.30 -13.82 11.39
N LEU A 227 0.16 -12.74 10.80
CA LEU A 227 1.36 -12.00 11.22
C LEU A 227 1.04 -10.84 12.16
N GLY A 228 -0.19 -10.75 12.69
CA GLY A 228 -0.63 -9.62 13.50
C GLY A 228 -0.88 -8.33 12.69
N GLY A 229 -1.05 -8.44 11.37
CA GLY A 229 -1.23 -7.31 10.46
C GLY A 229 -2.67 -7.00 10.10
N ILE A 230 -2.95 -5.72 9.95
CA ILE A 230 -4.19 -5.19 9.36
C ILE A 230 -3.82 -4.53 8.05
N CYS A 231 -4.41 -5.01 6.95
CA CYS A 231 -4.27 -4.38 5.64
C CYS A 231 -5.49 -3.54 5.33
N GLY A 232 -5.26 -2.29 4.90
CA GLY A 232 -6.29 -1.37 4.46
C GLY A 232 -6.05 -0.92 3.02
N MET A 233 -7.08 -0.94 2.21
CA MET A 233 -7.09 -0.35 0.87
C MET A 233 -8.11 0.78 0.78
N ILE A 234 -7.72 1.86 0.15
CA ILE A 234 -8.56 3.03 -0.02
C ILE A 234 -8.96 3.15 -1.49
N PHE A 235 -10.27 3.17 -1.71
CA PHE A 235 -10.88 3.36 -3.03
C PHE A 235 -11.75 4.61 -3.04
N GLN A 236 -11.77 5.32 -4.15
CA GLN A 236 -12.66 6.47 -4.31
C GLN A 236 -14.11 6.04 -4.59
N ASP A 237 -14.29 4.90 -5.22
CA ASP A 237 -15.60 4.35 -5.61
C ASP A 237 -15.61 2.83 -5.41
N PRO A 238 -16.70 2.23 -4.89
CA PRO A 238 -16.86 0.78 -4.82
C PRO A 238 -16.67 0.08 -6.17
N ALA A 239 -17.13 0.67 -7.28
CA ALA A 239 -16.95 0.14 -8.62
C ALA A 239 -15.48 -0.02 -9.02
N ALA A 240 -14.58 0.77 -8.45
CA ALA A 240 -13.14 0.65 -8.71
C ALA A 240 -12.54 -0.65 -8.15
N LEU A 241 -13.17 -1.25 -7.14
CA LEU A 241 -12.84 -2.59 -6.67
C LEU A 241 -13.65 -3.64 -7.43
N THR A 242 -14.99 -3.53 -7.46
CA THR A 242 -15.90 -4.59 -7.93
C THR A 242 -15.83 -4.87 -9.44
N LYS A 243 -15.22 -3.97 -10.21
CA LYS A 243 -14.91 -4.20 -11.64
C LYS A 243 -13.53 -4.84 -11.86
N SER A 244 -12.70 -4.98 -10.82
CA SER A 244 -11.42 -5.67 -10.94
C SER A 244 -11.59 -7.16 -10.69
N GLU A 245 -10.90 -8.00 -11.44
CA GLU A 245 -10.89 -9.43 -11.21
C GLU A 245 -10.33 -9.78 -9.81
N GLY A 246 -10.84 -10.84 -9.17
CA GLY A 246 -10.44 -11.25 -7.82
C GLY A 246 -10.94 -10.33 -6.70
N TYR A 247 -11.92 -9.47 -6.95
CA TYR A 247 -12.47 -8.59 -5.93
C TYR A 247 -13.21 -9.35 -4.83
N GLU A 248 -13.79 -10.50 -5.17
CA GLU A 248 -14.51 -11.35 -4.23
C GLU A 248 -13.61 -11.75 -3.05
N ALA A 249 -12.38 -12.19 -3.35
CA ALA A 249 -11.42 -12.57 -2.32
C ALA A 249 -11.07 -11.42 -1.36
N ILE A 250 -11.04 -10.18 -1.85
CA ILE A 250 -10.82 -8.99 -1.01
C ILE A 250 -12.04 -8.73 -0.14
N ILE A 251 -13.26 -8.79 -0.72
CA ILE A 251 -14.49 -8.53 0.04
C ILE A 251 -14.71 -9.60 1.11
N GLU A 252 -14.55 -10.86 0.77
CA GLU A 252 -14.74 -12.01 1.68
C GLU A 252 -13.78 -11.98 2.87
N ASN A 253 -12.53 -11.56 2.65
CA ASN A 253 -11.52 -11.51 3.71
C ASN A 253 -11.40 -10.13 4.38
N THR A 254 -12.35 -9.22 4.16
CA THR A 254 -12.36 -7.89 4.78
C THR A 254 -13.32 -7.84 5.96
N ALA A 255 -12.76 -7.70 7.17
CA ALA A 255 -13.56 -7.63 8.40
C ALA A 255 -14.24 -6.27 8.62
N VAL A 256 -13.71 -5.17 8.08
CA VAL A 256 -14.26 -3.82 8.32
C VAL A 256 -14.37 -3.04 7.01
N PHE A 257 -15.58 -2.57 6.72
CA PHE A 257 -15.83 -1.65 5.61
C PHE A 257 -16.22 -0.28 6.14
N ILE A 258 -15.67 0.76 5.53
CA ILE A 258 -16.02 2.16 5.82
C ILE A 258 -16.48 2.82 4.53
N PHE A 259 -17.72 3.29 4.51
CA PHE A 259 -18.30 3.98 3.37
C PHE A 259 -18.62 5.44 3.73
N PHE A 260 -18.15 6.34 2.89
CA PHE A 260 -18.64 7.71 2.87
C PHE A 260 -19.85 7.80 1.92
N PRO A 261 -20.83 8.67 2.19
CA PRO A 261 -21.93 8.89 1.27
C PRO A 261 -21.44 9.43 -0.06
N ASN A 262 -21.88 8.82 -1.16
CA ASN A 262 -21.45 9.18 -2.51
C ASN A 262 -22.63 9.08 -3.50
N SER A 263 -23.17 10.21 -3.93
CA SER A 263 -24.31 10.27 -4.84
C SER A 263 -24.03 9.74 -6.27
N LYS A 264 -22.77 9.46 -6.59
CA LYS A 264 -22.38 8.88 -7.88
C LYS A 264 -22.34 7.35 -7.87
N VAL A 265 -22.44 6.74 -6.69
CA VAL A 265 -22.39 5.29 -6.53
C VAL A 265 -23.71 4.66 -6.94
N THR A 266 -23.64 3.61 -7.75
CA THR A 266 -24.79 2.85 -8.21
C THR A 266 -25.10 1.68 -7.26
N GLU A 267 -26.34 1.22 -7.26
CA GLU A 267 -26.74 0.04 -6.51
C GLU A 267 -25.94 -1.19 -6.95
N GLU A 268 -25.70 -1.33 -8.25
CA GLU A 268 -24.93 -2.43 -8.82
C GLU A 268 -23.50 -2.52 -8.21
N SER A 269 -22.81 -1.37 -8.03
CA SER A 269 -21.48 -1.35 -7.46
C SER A 269 -21.45 -1.63 -5.96
N LEU A 270 -22.56 -1.45 -5.24
CA LEU A 270 -22.70 -1.77 -3.83
C LEU A 270 -23.21 -3.19 -3.56
N ARG A 271 -23.86 -3.84 -4.55
CA ARG A 271 -24.45 -5.18 -4.39
C ARG A 271 -23.48 -6.23 -3.83
N PRO A 272 -22.20 -6.30 -4.30
CA PRO A 272 -21.25 -7.29 -3.77
C PRO A 272 -20.95 -7.18 -2.27
N PHE A 273 -21.26 -6.02 -1.66
CA PHE A 273 -21.03 -5.81 -0.23
C PHE A 273 -22.18 -6.25 0.66
N ASN A 274 -23.25 -6.81 0.09
CA ASN A 274 -24.40 -7.34 0.84
C ASN A 274 -25.01 -6.32 1.84
N LEU A 275 -25.15 -5.07 1.41
CA LEU A 275 -25.70 -4.00 2.24
C LEU A 275 -27.21 -4.14 2.39
N ASN A 276 -27.74 -3.87 3.59
CA ASN A 276 -29.17 -3.72 3.78
C ASN A 276 -29.72 -2.42 3.16
N ALA A 277 -31.03 -2.25 3.13
CA ALA A 277 -31.68 -1.12 2.46
C ALA A 277 -31.23 0.26 3.02
N GLU A 278 -31.05 0.39 4.34
CA GLU A 278 -30.60 1.62 4.96
C GLU A 278 -29.14 1.92 4.64
N GLN A 279 -28.27 0.94 4.75
CA GLN A 279 -26.85 1.02 4.39
C GLN A 279 -26.68 1.39 2.90
N MET A 280 -27.50 0.80 2.03
CA MET A 280 -27.50 1.09 0.60
C MET A 280 -27.85 2.54 0.31
N LEU A 281 -28.94 3.04 0.94
CA LEU A 281 -29.34 4.45 0.81
C LEU A 281 -28.27 5.40 1.34
N PHE A 282 -27.60 5.03 2.43
CA PHE A 282 -26.50 5.81 2.96
C PHE A 282 -25.32 5.84 1.98
N GLY A 283 -24.88 4.69 1.50
CA GLY A 283 -23.78 4.57 0.52
C GLY A 283 -24.02 5.39 -0.74
N GLN A 284 -25.27 5.46 -1.21
CA GLN A 284 -25.68 6.29 -2.34
C GLN A 284 -25.85 7.78 -2.02
N GLY A 285 -25.58 8.21 -0.78
CA GLY A 285 -25.76 9.60 -0.37
C GLY A 285 -27.22 10.07 -0.36
N ARG A 286 -28.19 9.14 -0.28
CA ARG A 286 -29.63 9.44 -0.30
C ARG A 286 -30.25 9.66 1.10
N THR A 287 -29.46 9.46 2.16
CA THR A 287 -29.87 9.75 3.52
C THR A 287 -29.66 11.23 3.85
N ARG A 288 -30.67 11.90 4.39
CA ARG A 288 -30.54 13.32 4.73
C ARG A 288 -29.62 13.52 5.94
N SER A 289 -28.64 14.42 5.82
CA SER A 289 -27.89 14.96 6.95
C SER A 289 -28.61 16.16 7.51
N ARG A 290 -28.57 16.32 8.86
CA ARG A 290 -29.04 17.54 9.54
C ARG A 290 -28.01 18.67 9.47
N ARG A 291 -26.76 18.37 9.07
CA ARG A 291 -25.64 19.31 8.97
C ARG A 291 -25.42 19.77 7.53
N LYS A 292 -24.98 21.00 7.37
CA LYS A 292 -24.63 21.57 6.06
C LYS A 292 -23.54 20.77 5.37
N ASN A 293 -22.54 20.30 6.11
CA ASN A 293 -21.49 19.41 5.64
C ASN A 293 -21.70 18.03 6.26
N ASP A 294 -22.09 17.07 5.45
CA ASP A 294 -22.23 15.68 5.91
C ASP A 294 -20.85 15.06 6.11
N ARG A 295 -20.54 14.68 7.34
CA ARG A 295 -19.29 14.02 7.74
C ARG A 295 -19.54 12.63 8.31
N ARG A 296 -20.71 12.08 8.05
CA ARG A 296 -21.04 10.74 8.50
C ARG A 296 -20.32 9.71 7.67
N VAL A 297 -20.02 8.59 8.31
CA VAL A 297 -19.50 7.38 7.69
C VAL A 297 -20.31 6.19 8.15
N LEU A 298 -20.55 5.25 7.25
CA LEU A 298 -21.10 3.94 7.58
C LEU A 298 -19.91 3.01 7.84
N ILE A 299 -19.82 2.46 9.04
CA ILE A 299 -18.83 1.46 9.42
C ILE A 299 -19.57 0.13 9.56
N ILE A 300 -19.11 -0.89 8.86
CA ILE A 300 -19.63 -2.24 8.92
C ILE A 300 -18.50 -3.15 9.38
N LYS A 301 -18.72 -3.90 10.45
CA LYS A 301 -17.80 -4.92 10.95
C LYS A 301 -18.45 -6.28 10.75
N ARG A 302 -17.71 -7.20 10.16
CA ARG A 302 -18.12 -8.58 9.94
C ARG A 302 -17.20 -9.54 10.68
N ASP A 303 -17.79 -10.53 11.30
CA ASP A 303 -17.07 -11.68 11.84
C ASP A 303 -17.32 -12.88 10.92
N GLU A 304 -16.29 -13.27 10.20
CA GLU A 304 -16.34 -14.38 9.23
C GLU A 304 -16.64 -15.72 9.91
N THR A 305 -16.27 -15.87 11.19
CA THR A 305 -16.41 -17.14 11.92
C THR A 305 -17.84 -17.37 12.37
N THR A 306 -18.51 -16.30 12.83
CA THR A 306 -19.86 -16.38 13.38
C THR A 306 -20.95 -15.91 12.41
N GLY A 307 -20.55 -15.27 11.30
CA GLY A 307 -21.49 -14.58 10.39
C GLY A 307 -22.14 -13.34 11.00
N TYR A 308 -21.68 -12.89 12.17
CA TYR A 308 -22.23 -11.73 12.84
C TYR A 308 -21.79 -10.43 12.16
N GLU A 309 -22.73 -9.54 11.93
CA GLU A 309 -22.48 -8.22 11.36
C GLU A 309 -22.98 -7.12 12.29
N GLU A 310 -22.13 -6.17 12.59
CA GLU A 310 -22.46 -4.92 13.26
C GLU A 310 -22.27 -3.76 12.30
N SER A 311 -23.19 -2.78 12.34
CA SER A 311 -22.99 -1.55 11.57
C SER A 311 -23.43 -0.32 12.36
N VAL A 312 -22.75 0.79 12.09
CA VAL A 312 -23.06 2.08 12.68
C VAL A 312 -22.84 3.20 11.65
N ILE A 313 -23.75 4.17 11.65
CA ILE A 313 -23.55 5.45 10.97
C ILE A 313 -22.99 6.42 12.00
N ALA A 314 -21.69 6.68 11.94
CA ALA A 314 -20.97 7.56 12.85
C ALA A 314 -20.75 8.95 12.23
N ASP A 315 -20.80 9.99 13.04
CA ASP A 315 -20.44 11.36 12.65
C ASP A 315 -18.99 11.62 13.03
N VAL A 316 -18.15 11.90 12.04
CA VAL A 316 -16.73 12.20 12.24
C VAL A 316 -16.58 13.67 12.65
N ASP A 317 -16.75 13.96 13.94
CA ASP A 317 -16.57 15.29 14.48
C ASP A 317 -15.21 15.45 15.19
N LEU A 318 -14.29 16.16 14.54
CA LEU A 318 -12.96 16.46 15.07
C LEU A 318 -12.93 17.80 15.84
N THR A 319 -14.08 18.47 16.03
CA THR A 319 -14.17 19.76 16.75
C THR A 319 -13.65 19.66 18.18
N PRO A 320 -13.91 18.56 18.94
CA PRO A 320 -13.40 18.41 20.30
C PRO A 320 -11.87 18.38 20.40
N LEU A 321 -11.15 18.07 19.32
CA LEU A 321 -9.69 18.08 19.30
C LEU A 321 -9.08 19.49 19.38
N GLY A 322 -9.89 20.55 19.24
CA GLY A 322 -9.44 21.94 19.37
C GLY A 322 -8.25 22.25 18.46
N LYS A 323 -7.13 22.69 19.04
CA LYS A 323 -5.90 23.02 18.30
C LYS A 323 -5.24 21.78 17.66
N SER A 324 -5.41 20.60 18.23
CA SER A 324 -4.82 19.35 17.73
C SER A 324 -5.37 18.95 16.35
N ARG A 325 -6.45 19.56 15.86
CA ARG A 325 -6.90 19.40 14.46
C ARG A 325 -5.83 19.78 13.45
N ARG A 326 -4.84 20.59 13.84
CA ARG A 326 -3.71 20.96 12.96
C ARG A 326 -2.93 19.77 12.45
N PHE A 327 -2.84 18.70 13.24
CA PHE A 327 -2.16 17.46 12.85
C PHE A 327 -2.80 16.77 11.64
N TYR A 328 -4.08 17.02 11.38
CA TYR A 328 -4.81 16.40 10.28
C TYR A 328 -4.91 17.27 9.03
N LYS A 329 -4.05 18.29 8.94
CA LYS A 329 -3.92 19.09 7.71
C LYS A 329 -3.31 18.24 6.59
N SER A 330 -3.79 18.43 5.38
CA SER A 330 -3.31 17.73 4.20
C SER A 330 -3.26 18.66 3.00
N GLY A 331 -2.49 18.25 1.99
CA GLY A 331 -2.39 18.96 0.72
C GLY A 331 -1.31 20.05 0.68
N PRO A 332 -1.18 20.75 -0.45
CA PRO A 332 -0.04 21.63 -0.73
C PRO A 332 0.18 22.74 0.30
N GLN A 333 -0.91 23.31 0.85
CA GLN A 333 -0.82 24.36 1.87
C GLN A 333 -0.24 23.81 3.19
N ALA A 334 -0.63 22.60 3.59
CA ALA A 334 -0.09 21.95 4.78
C ALA A 334 1.40 21.64 4.62
N ASN A 335 1.81 21.18 3.45
CA ASN A 335 3.21 20.88 3.16
C ASN A 335 4.07 22.17 3.10
N ALA A 336 3.53 23.27 2.59
CA ALA A 336 4.20 24.57 2.64
C ALA A 336 4.36 25.10 4.08
N GLU A 337 3.33 24.95 4.92
CA GLU A 337 3.39 25.28 6.35
C GLU A 337 4.45 24.42 7.06
N LEU A 338 4.47 23.12 6.80
CA LEU A 338 5.47 22.20 7.32
C LEU A 338 6.92 22.63 6.96
N ALA A 339 7.13 22.95 5.67
CA ALA A 339 8.43 23.42 5.19
C ALA A 339 8.87 24.73 5.91
N ALA A 340 7.94 25.68 6.08
CA ALA A 340 8.22 26.92 6.80
C ALA A 340 8.54 26.69 8.30
N LEU A 341 7.81 25.77 8.96
CA LEU A 341 8.09 25.39 10.35
C LEU A 341 9.46 24.75 10.49
N LYS A 342 9.82 23.83 9.61
CA LYS A 342 11.15 23.19 9.59
C LYS A 342 12.27 24.20 9.32
N GLN A 343 12.06 25.10 8.36
CA GLN A 343 13.05 26.16 8.08
C GLN A 343 13.28 27.06 9.30
N LYS A 344 12.23 27.37 10.05
CA LYS A 344 12.31 28.29 11.20
C LYS A 344 12.86 27.64 12.45
N TRP A 345 12.53 26.37 12.72
CA TRP A 345 12.74 25.73 14.01
C TRP A 345 13.60 24.46 13.94
N GLY A 346 14.07 24.06 12.74
CA GLY A 346 14.82 22.81 12.55
C GLY A 346 14.03 21.61 13.08
N ASP A 347 14.71 20.67 13.72
CA ASP A 347 14.09 19.45 14.28
C ASP A 347 13.16 19.72 15.48
N ALA A 348 13.24 20.92 16.08
CA ALA A 348 12.37 21.30 17.19
C ALA A 348 10.97 21.78 16.75
N TRP A 349 10.69 21.85 15.45
CA TRP A 349 9.43 22.34 14.90
C TRP A 349 8.15 21.70 15.49
N PRO A 350 8.11 20.39 15.86
CA PRO A 350 6.89 19.82 16.42
C PRO A 350 6.47 20.46 17.75
N SER A 351 7.41 20.97 18.53
CA SER A 351 7.14 21.66 19.79
C SER A 351 6.52 23.06 19.60
N HIS A 352 6.47 23.55 18.36
CA HIS A 352 5.94 24.87 18.01
C HIS A 352 4.59 24.80 17.23
N LEU A 353 3.92 23.66 17.28
CA LEU A 353 2.59 23.43 16.69
C LEU A 353 1.43 24.01 17.50
#